data_892bf2dda8914cc9562d8e177d87cdb5
#
_entry.id   892bf2dda8914cc9562d8e177d87cdb5
#
_cell.length_a   1.000
_cell.length_b   1.000
_cell.length_c   1.000
_cell.angle_alpha   90.00
_cell.angle_beta   90.00
_cell.angle_gamma   90.00
#
_symmetry.space_group_name_H-M   'P 1'
#
loop_
_entity.id
_entity.type
_entity.pdbx_description
1 polymer ?
#
loop_
_entity_poly.entity_id
_entity_poly.type
_entity_poly.pdbx_seq_one_letter_code
_entity_poly.pdbx_strand_id
1 'polypeptide(L)'
;VIMHYETGRQIVCLSSQVGCPLGCAFCQTGQQGFKRNLTAGEIIEQALLWQRLLAPAGQHINNLVFMGMGEPLLNLPQVLEGVEWLHSPSALDIGWRHVAISTVGLMPELKHLLNYGQQIKIAWSLHAPEDKWRDQLMPINRRYSLAVLKPIFREYVIKTNRRLMIEYLLLDHINDQLEQAEELANFLADFPKNLLLINLLNYNPGVGNFHPSSSRTREAFIKFLEKRGYKVTTRLSLGQDILGACGQLGI
;
A
#
# COMPACT_ATOMS: atom_id res chain seq x y z
N VAL A 1 12.14 5.32 -4.10
CA VAL A 1 12.76 5.16 -2.76
C VAL A 1 13.18 3.72 -2.57
N ILE A 2 14.32 3.46 -1.93
CA ILE A 2 14.75 2.12 -1.52
C ILE A 2 14.72 2.00 -0.01
N MET A 3 14.31 0.83 0.48
CA MET A 3 14.30 0.49 1.90
C MET A 3 15.29 -0.66 2.13
N HIS A 4 16.30 -0.38 2.97
CA HIS A 4 17.28 -1.36 3.40
C HIS A 4 16.88 -1.94 4.74
N TYR A 5 16.80 -3.27 4.82
CA TYR A 5 16.53 -3.97 6.07
C TYR A 5 17.80 -4.64 6.60
N GLU A 6 17.97 -4.71 7.92
CA GLU A 6 19.11 -5.37 8.58
C GLU A 6 19.31 -6.82 8.14
N THR A 7 18.24 -7.46 7.67
CA THR A 7 18.30 -8.82 7.09
C THR A 7 18.96 -8.87 5.71
N GLY A 8 19.48 -7.77 5.19
CA GLY A 8 20.05 -7.65 3.83
C GLY A 8 18.99 -7.49 2.74
N ARG A 9 17.70 -7.41 3.09
CA ARG A 9 16.61 -7.32 2.12
C ARG A 9 16.49 -5.90 1.57
N GLN A 10 16.45 -5.79 0.24
CA GLN A 10 16.32 -4.55 -0.50
C GLN A 10 14.91 -4.48 -1.11
N ILE A 11 14.11 -3.50 -0.70
CA ILE A 11 12.76 -3.27 -1.23
C ILE A 11 12.73 -1.91 -1.92
N VAL A 12 12.39 -1.91 -3.20
CA VAL A 12 12.21 -0.66 -3.97
C VAL A 12 10.74 -0.28 -4.01
N CYS A 13 10.47 0.95 -3.58
CA CYS A 13 9.15 1.57 -3.65
C CYS A 13 9.07 2.39 -4.95
N LEU A 14 8.19 1.97 -5.85
CA LEU A 14 7.98 2.55 -7.18
C LEU A 14 6.79 3.50 -7.16
N SER A 15 6.90 4.57 -7.94
CA SER A 15 5.82 5.48 -8.28
C SER A 15 5.15 5.03 -9.58
N SER A 16 3.85 5.27 -9.71
CA SER A 16 3.07 5.02 -10.92
C SER A 16 2.64 6.29 -11.65
N GLN A 17 2.70 7.43 -10.97
CA GLN A 17 2.26 8.74 -11.48
C GLN A 17 3.19 9.85 -11.00
N VAL A 18 3.13 10.99 -11.66
CA VAL A 18 3.66 12.28 -11.16
C VAL A 18 2.48 12.98 -10.49
N GLY A 19 2.49 13.02 -9.15
CA GLY A 19 1.34 13.43 -8.35
C GLY A 19 0.27 12.34 -8.22
N CYS A 20 -0.91 12.68 -7.67
CA CYS A 20 -2.03 11.75 -7.50
C CYS A 20 -3.36 12.52 -7.51
N PRO A 21 -4.39 12.08 -8.28
CA PRO A 21 -5.67 12.79 -8.34
C PRO A 21 -6.62 12.47 -7.19
N LEU A 22 -6.26 11.56 -6.27
CA LEU A 22 -7.20 11.04 -5.27
C LEU A 22 -7.42 11.99 -4.08
N GLY A 23 -6.49 12.90 -3.79
CA GLY A 23 -6.65 13.92 -2.77
C GLY A 23 -6.77 13.38 -1.34
N CYS A 24 -6.15 12.23 -1.02
CA CYS A 24 -6.15 11.69 0.35
C CYS A 24 -5.61 12.73 1.32
N ALA A 25 -6.36 13.02 2.41
CA ALA A 25 -6.08 14.13 3.32
C ALA A 25 -4.74 14.01 4.07
N PHE A 26 -4.23 12.79 4.23
CA PHE A 26 -2.99 12.48 4.93
C PHE A 26 -1.76 12.33 4.02
N CYS A 27 -1.91 12.53 2.69
CA CYS A 27 -0.88 12.20 1.70
C CYS A 27 -0.40 13.45 0.96
N GLN A 28 0.90 13.77 1.07
CA GLN A 28 1.53 14.89 0.38
C GLN A 28 1.33 14.83 -1.14
N THR A 29 1.55 13.65 -1.73
CA THR A 29 1.34 13.44 -3.18
C THR A 29 -0.10 13.76 -3.60
N GLY A 30 -1.08 13.37 -2.79
CA GLY A 30 -2.50 13.63 -3.07
C GLY A 30 -2.86 15.11 -2.96
N GLN A 31 -2.21 15.86 -2.07
CA GLN A 31 -2.45 17.29 -1.88
C GLN A 31 -1.80 18.15 -2.97
N GLN A 32 -0.76 17.65 -3.62
CA GLN A 32 -0.09 18.35 -4.74
C GLN A 32 -0.83 18.19 -6.07
N GLY A 33 -1.82 17.32 -6.12
CA GLY A 33 -2.60 17.03 -7.32
C GLY A 33 -1.89 16.12 -8.32
N PHE A 34 -2.52 15.93 -9.46
CA PHE A 34 -2.08 15.02 -10.52
C PHE A 34 -1.49 15.81 -11.68
N LYS A 35 -0.35 15.36 -12.22
CA LYS A 35 0.24 15.92 -13.44
C LYS A 35 0.12 14.96 -14.62
N ARG A 36 0.62 13.73 -14.48
CA ARG A 36 0.54 12.71 -15.54
C ARG A 36 0.80 11.29 -15.02
N ASN A 37 0.44 10.32 -15.80
CA ASN A 37 0.88 8.95 -15.62
C ASN A 37 2.37 8.81 -15.99
N LEU A 38 3.06 7.87 -15.34
CA LEU A 38 4.37 7.41 -15.78
C LEU A 38 4.19 6.36 -16.88
N THR A 39 5.12 6.35 -17.85
CA THR A 39 5.22 5.27 -18.83
C THR A 39 5.82 4.02 -18.20
N ALA A 40 5.65 2.85 -18.81
CA ALA A 40 6.30 1.61 -18.37
C ALA A 40 7.83 1.78 -18.30
N GLY A 41 8.44 2.46 -19.28
CA GLY A 41 9.87 2.75 -19.28
C GLY A 41 10.31 3.58 -18.07
N GLU A 42 9.55 4.61 -17.66
CA GLU A 42 9.86 5.41 -16.47
C GLU A 42 9.68 4.59 -15.17
N ILE A 43 8.74 3.65 -15.14
CA ILE A 43 8.57 2.72 -14.00
C ILE A 43 9.77 1.77 -13.92
N ILE A 44 10.19 1.21 -15.05
CA ILE A 44 11.36 0.32 -15.16
C ILE A 44 12.63 1.05 -14.72
N GLU A 45 12.86 2.27 -15.20
CA GLU A 45 14.06 3.07 -14.87
C GLU A 45 14.18 3.35 -13.37
N GLN A 46 13.09 3.50 -12.63
CA GLN A 46 13.16 3.62 -11.16
C GLN A 46 13.81 2.38 -10.53
N ALA A 47 13.47 1.18 -10.99
CA ALA A 47 14.06 -0.05 -10.47
C ALA A 47 15.52 -0.21 -10.94
N LEU A 48 15.80 0.05 -12.21
CA LEU A 48 17.14 -0.06 -12.77
C LEU A 48 18.13 0.90 -12.10
N LEU A 49 17.72 2.12 -11.77
CA LEU A 49 18.54 3.07 -11.03
C LEU A 49 19.02 2.47 -9.69
N TRP A 50 18.11 1.89 -8.92
CA TRP A 50 18.46 1.27 -7.64
C TRP A 50 19.30 0.03 -7.82
N GLN A 51 19.03 -0.80 -8.83
CA GLN A 51 19.84 -1.97 -9.13
C GLN A 51 21.28 -1.59 -9.48
N ARG A 52 21.48 -0.53 -10.28
CA ARG A 52 22.82 0.00 -10.60
C ARG A 52 23.58 0.46 -9.35
N LEU A 53 22.87 1.07 -8.38
CA LEU A 53 23.47 1.53 -7.12
C LEU A 53 23.79 0.38 -6.16
N LEU A 54 23.04 -0.71 -6.21
CA LEU A 54 23.25 -1.91 -5.37
C LEU A 54 24.34 -2.84 -5.90
N ALA A 55 24.51 -2.91 -7.22
CA ALA A 55 25.39 -3.86 -7.89
C ALA A 55 26.86 -3.81 -7.43
N PRO A 56 27.51 -2.65 -7.20
CA PRO A 56 28.89 -2.59 -6.74
C PRO A 56 29.11 -3.24 -5.37
N ALA A 57 28.07 -3.33 -4.53
CA ALA A 57 28.10 -4.02 -3.24
C ALA A 57 27.68 -5.50 -3.33
N GLY A 58 27.50 -6.04 -4.54
CA GLY A 58 27.00 -7.41 -4.75
C GLY A 58 25.55 -7.61 -4.29
N GLN A 59 24.79 -6.53 -4.12
CA GLN A 59 23.41 -6.57 -3.69
C GLN A 59 22.44 -6.47 -4.86
N HIS A 60 21.22 -6.94 -4.66
CA HIS A 60 20.15 -6.90 -5.67
C HIS A 60 18.81 -6.56 -5.04
N ILE A 61 17.89 -6.11 -5.88
CA ILE A 61 16.51 -5.85 -5.48
C ILE A 61 15.81 -7.17 -5.17
N ASN A 62 15.23 -7.27 -3.97
CA ASN A 62 14.48 -8.46 -3.57
C ASN A 62 12.97 -8.31 -3.80
N ASN A 63 12.43 -7.10 -3.65
CA ASN A 63 11.00 -6.85 -3.79
C ASN A 63 10.74 -5.47 -4.41
N LEU A 64 9.63 -5.40 -5.14
CA LEU A 64 9.06 -4.17 -5.67
C LEU A 64 7.72 -3.90 -5.00
N VAL A 65 7.47 -2.66 -4.59
CA VAL A 65 6.18 -2.26 -4.04
C VAL A 65 5.70 -0.98 -4.73
N PHE A 66 4.50 -0.99 -5.29
CA PHE A 66 3.85 0.20 -5.84
C PHE A 66 3.11 0.91 -4.71
N MET A 67 3.87 1.68 -3.93
CA MET A 67 3.41 2.46 -2.78
C MET A 67 4.06 3.84 -2.76
N GLY A 68 4.66 4.25 -3.88
CA GLY A 68 5.20 5.58 -4.10
C GLY A 68 4.13 6.58 -4.52
N MET A 69 4.48 7.52 -5.40
CA MET A 69 3.54 8.52 -5.89
C MET A 69 2.51 7.91 -6.84
N GLY A 70 1.24 8.28 -6.66
CA GLY A 70 0.13 7.89 -7.52
C GLY A 70 -0.68 6.70 -7.05
N GLU A 71 -1.82 6.49 -7.70
CA GLU A 71 -2.67 5.30 -7.54
C GLU A 71 -2.38 4.35 -8.71
N PRO A 72 -1.84 3.15 -8.45
CA PRO A 72 -1.44 2.23 -9.52
C PRO A 72 -2.58 1.81 -10.45
N LEU A 73 -3.82 1.72 -9.93
CA LEU A 73 -4.97 1.35 -10.76
C LEU A 73 -5.32 2.41 -11.80
N LEU A 74 -5.02 3.70 -11.56
CA LEU A 74 -5.21 4.76 -12.56
C LEU A 74 -4.19 4.69 -13.71
N ASN A 75 -3.16 3.86 -13.56
CA ASN A 75 -2.12 3.65 -14.57
C ASN A 75 -1.83 2.15 -14.78
N LEU A 76 -2.83 1.30 -14.54
CA LEU A 76 -2.67 -0.15 -14.47
C LEU A 76 -1.97 -0.76 -15.70
N PRO A 77 -2.28 -0.39 -16.96
CA PRO A 77 -1.60 -0.96 -18.12
C PRO A 77 -0.08 -0.74 -18.08
N GLN A 78 0.38 0.47 -17.77
CA GLN A 78 1.82 0.79 -17.72
C GLN A 78 2.50 0.13 -16.51
N VAL A 79 1.77 0.01 -15.38
CA VAL A 79 2.26 -0.71 -14.19
C VAL A 79 2.48 -2.17 -14.51
N LEU A 80 1.51 -2.84 -15.14
CA LEU A 80 1.63 -4.26 -15.49
C LEU A 80 2.71 -4.51 -16.53
N GLU A 81 2.78 -3.70 -17.59
CA GLU A 81 3.85 -3.75 -18.59
C GLU A 81 5.24 -3.59 -17.96
N GLY A 82 5.41 -2.63 -17.06
CA GLY A 82 6.66 -2.44 -16.33
C GLY A 82 7.02 -3.63 -15.46
N VAL A 83 6.04 -4.22 -14.76
CA VAL A 83 6.26 -5.42 -13.94
C VAL A 83 6.61 -6.64 -14.80
N GLU A 84 5.96 -6.84 -15.93
CA GLU A 84 6.26 -7.94 -16.87
C GLU A 84 7.70 -7.85 -17.35
N TRP A 85 8.15 -6.65 -17.70
CA TRP A 85 9.54 -6.43 -18.11
C TRP A 85 10.52 -6.73 -16.96
N LEU A 86 10.28 -6.21 -15.76
CA LEU A 86 11.14 -6.42 -14.57
C LEU A 86 11.16 -7.89 -14.12
N HIS A 87 10.10 -8.64 -14.40
CA HIS A 87 9.99 -10.08 -14.16
C HIS A 87 10.80 -10.92 -15.14
N SER A 88 11.07 -10.42 -16.35
CA SER A 88 11.79 -11.17 -17.38
C SER A 88 13.16 -11.64 -16.87
N PRO A 89 13.55 -12.91 -17.16
CA PRO A 89 14.89 -13.41 -16.84
C PRO A 89 16.04 -12.62 -17.51
N SER A 90 15.75 -11.95 -18.63
CA SER A 90 16.70 -11.08 -19.33
C SER A 90 16.81 -9.68 -18.70
N ALA A 91 15.97 -9.37 -17.70
CA ALA A 91 15.98 -8.10 -16.98
C ALA A 91 16.45 -8.29 -15.52
N LEU A 92 15.56 -8.08 -14.54
CA LEU A 92 15.90 -8.21 -13.11
C LEU A 92 15.45 -9.54 -12.49
N ASP A 93 14.73 -10.37 -13.19
CA ASP A 93 14.19 -11.67 -12.75
C ASP A 93 13.40 -11.57 -11.42
N ILE A 94 12.65 -10.48 -11.24
CA ILE A 94 11.84 -10.26 -10.04
C ILE A 94 10.62 -11.17 -10.10
N GLY A 95 10.56 -12.18 -9.25
CA GLY A 95 9.42 -13.11 -9.20
C GLY A 95 8.11 -12.39 -8.86
N TRP A 96 6.98 -12.82 -9.46
CA TRP A 96 5.65 -12.23 -9.23
C TRP A 96 5.27 -12.08 -7.76
N ARG A 97 5.67 -13.03 -6.91
CA ARG A 97 5.45 -12.98 -5.45
C ARG A 97 6.28 -11.92 -4.72
N HIS A 98 7.24 -11.34 -5.41
CA HIS A 98 8.09 -10.26 -4.89
C HIS A 98 7.58 -8.88 -5.29
N VAL A 99 6.48 -8.81 -6.05
CA VAL A 99 5.80 -7.57 -6.41
C VAL A 99 4.56 -7.39 -5.54
N ALA A 100 4.36 -6.18 -5.01
CA ALA A 100 3.13 -5.78 -4.31
C ALA A 100 2.55 -4.51 -4.91
N ILE A 101 1.24 -4.52 -5.18
CA ILE A 101 0.49 -3.36 -5.63
C ILE A 101 -0.47 -2.95 -4.53
N SER A 102 -0.30 -1.73 -4.03
CA SER A 102 -1.25 -1.10 -3.09
C SER A 102 -2.27 -0.28 -3.84
N THR A 103 -3.52 -0.35 -3.44
CA THR A 103 -4.60 0.40 -4.07
C THR A 103 -5.71 0.73 -3.08
N VAL A 104 -6.36 1.87 -3.34
CA VAL A 104 -7.59 2.26 -2.63
C VAL A 104 -8.82 1.46 -3.11
N GLY A 105 -8.70 0.79 -4.28
CA GLY A 105 -9.78 0.05 -4.92
C GLY A 105 -10.57 0.91 -5.91
N LEU A 106 -10.19 0.89 -7.19
CA LEU A 106 -10.89 1.59 -8.28
C LEU A 106 -11.49 0.58 -9.25
N MET A 107 -12.70 0.83 -9.69
CA MET A 107 -13.40 -0.03 -10.62
C MET A 107 -13.45 0.60 -12.03
N PRO A 108 -13.29 -0.18 -13.12
CA PRO A 108 -13.20 -1.65 -13.21
C PRO A 108 -11.79 -2.22 -13.03
N GLU A 109 -10.76 -1.38 -12.89
CA GLU A 109 -9.34 -1.74 -12.89
C GLU A 109 -8.99 -2.72 -11.75
N LEU A 110 -9.66 -2.60 -10.59
CA LEU A 110 -9.49 -3.56 -9.49
C LEU A 110 -9.84 -4.98 -9.94
N LYS A 111 -10.98 -5.16 -10.62
CA LYS A 111 -11.37 -6.48 -11.12
C LYS A 111 -10.37 -7.01 -12.14
N HIS A 112 -9.82 -6.15 -12.99
CA HIS A 112 -8.79 -6.53 -13.94
C HIS A 112 -7.54 -7.05 -13.21
N LEU A 113 -7.01 -6.28 -12.25
CA LEU A 113 -5.84 -6.68 -11.46
C LEU A 113 -6.06 -7.99 -10.69
N LEU A 114 -7.22 -8.15 -10.04
CA LEU A 114 -7.53 -9.36 -9.26
C LEU A 114 -7.67 -10.61 -10.13
N ASN A 115 -8.05 -10.45 -11.40
CA ASN A 115 -8.19 -11.55 -12.38
C ASN A 115 -6.98 -11.69 -13.31
N TYR A 116 -5.92 -10.90 -13.13
CA TYR A 116 -4.74 -10.91 -14.01
C TYR A 116 -4.00 -12.25 -14.04
N GLY A 117 -4.25 -13.13 -13.09
CA GLY A 117 -3.70 -14.50 -13.08
C GLY A 117 -2.33 -14.64 -12.42
N GLN A 118 -1.51 -13.59 -12.39
CA GLN A 118 -0.19 -13.62 -11.78
C GLN A 118 -0.25 -13.52 -10.26
N GLN A 119 0.82 -13.98 -9.57
CA GLN A 119 0.87 -14.03 -8.12
C GLN A 119 1.36 -12.70 -7.47
N ILE A 120 0.93 -11.57 -8.02
CA ILE A 120 1.19 -10.26 -7.44
C ILE A 120 0.49 -10.17 -6.08
N LYS A 121 1.17 -9.62 -5.08
CA LYS A 121 0.58 -9.35 -3.77
C LYS A 121 -0.30 -8.11 -3.87
N ILE A 122 -1.49 -8.20 -3.30
CA ILE A 122 -2.44 -7.08 -3.26
C ILE A 122 -2.46 -6.50 -1.86
N ALA A 123 -2.35 -5.19 -1.76
CA ALA A 123 -2.52 -4.41 -0.54
C ALA A 123 -3.72 -3.47 -0.71
N TRP A 124 -4.71 -3.61 0.14
CA TRP A 124 -5.87 -2.73 0.16
C TRP A 124 -5.63 -1.57 1.12
N SER A 125 -5.50 -0.36 0.59
CA SER A 125 -5.45 0.88 1.37
C SER A 125 -6.83 1.15 1.98
N LEU A 126 -7.10 0.52 3.11
CA LEU A 126 -8.40 0.61 3.81
C LEU A 126 -8.48 1.87 4.67
N HIS A 127 -7.56 2.05 5.61
CA HIS A 127 -7.34 3.17 6.53
C HIS A 127 -8.50 3.52 7.47
N ALA A 128 -9.73 3.12 7.16
CA ALA A 128 -10.88 3.20 8.04
C ALA A 128 -11.90 2.11 7.67
N PRO A 129 -12.52 1.40 8.65
CA PRO A 129 -13.51 0.37 8.42
C PRO A 129 -14.94 0.90 8.21
N GLU A 130 -15.14 2.21 8.31
CA GLU A 130 -16.41 2.92 8.13
C GLU A 130 -16.33 3.97 7.04
N ASP A 131 -17.36 4.06 6.19
CA ASP A 131 -17.43 5.03 5.11
C ASP A 131 -17.35 6.48 5.61
N LYS A 132 -17.93 6.78 6.78
CA LYS A 132 -17.90 8.11 7.41
C LYS A 132 -16.47 8.64 7.57
N TRP A 133 -15.58 7.83 8.13
CA TRP A 133 -14.18 8.22 8.32
C TRP A 133 -13.38 8.12 7.04
N ARG A 134 -13.68 7.09 6.24
CA ARG A 134 -13.00 6.89 4.96
C ARG A 134 -13.29 8.01 3.97
N ASP A 135 -14.49 8.58 3.94
CA ASP A 135 -14.86 9.74 3.12
C ASP A 135 -14.07 11.01 3.46
N GLN A 136 -13.71 11.17 4.74
CA GLN A 136 -12.92 12.31 5.20
C GLN A 136 -11.43 12.13 4.87
N LEU A 137 -10.91 10.91 5.03
CA LEU A 137 -9.51 10.60 4.80
C LEU A 137 -9.20 10.38 3.32
N MET A 138 -10.14 9.81 2.56
CA MET A 138 -9.97 9.36 1.18
C MET A 138 -11.22 9.68 0.37
N PRO A 139 -11.29 10.87 -0.27
CA PRO A 139 -12.50 11.34 -0.97
C PRO A 139 -13.04 10.39 -2.05
N ILE A 140 -12.17 9.54 -2.62
CA ILE A 140 -12.55 8.52 -3.59
C ILE A 140 -13.58 7.50 -3.05
N ASN A 141 -13.69 7.34 -1.73
CA ASN A 141 -14.65 6.45 -1.10
C ASN A 141 -16.10 6.80 -1.45
N ARG A 142 -16.40 8.09 -1.66
CA ARG A 142 -17.72 8.55 -2.09
C ARG A 142 -18.14 7.94 -3.43
N ARG A 143 -17.17 7.57 -4.28
CA ARG A 143 -17.43 6.90 -5.56
C ARG A 143 -17.42 5.38 -5.43
N TYR A 144 -16.54 4.84 -4.59
CA TYR A 144 -16.37 3.39 -4.38
C TYR A 144 -16.37 3.10 -2.89
N SER A 145 -17.59 2.97 -2.32
CA SER A 145 -17.79 2.73 -0.88
C SER A 145 -17.27 1.36 -0.44
N LEU A 146 -17.12 1.21 0.85
CA LEU A 146 -16.73 -0.08 1.46
C LEU A 146 -17.72 -1.20 1.13
N ALA A 147 -19.01 -0.88 1.02
CA ALA A 147 -20.04 -1.85 0.62
C ALA A 147 -19.81 -2.42 -0.79
N VAL A 148 -19.22 -1.63 -1.70
CA VAL A 148 -18.85 -2.08 -3.06
C VAL A 148 -17.54 -2.83 -3.07
N LEU A 149 -16.53 -2.36 -2.34
CA LEU A 149 -15.16 -2.90 -2.41
C LEU A 149 -14.99 -4.18 -1.61
N LYS A 150 -15.55 -4.25 -0.41
CA LYS A 150 -15.38 -5.38 0.52
C LYS A 150 -15.75 -6.73 -0.10
N PRO A 151 -16.92 -6.90 -0.77
CA PRO A 151 -17.27 -8.17 -1.40
C PRO A 151 -16.25 -8.61 -2.46
N ILE A 152 -15.68 -7.68 -3.22
CA ILE A 152 -14.73 -7.96 -4.30
C ILE A 152 -13.40 -8.48 -3.73
N PHE A 153 -12.85 -7.80 -2.73
CA PHE A 153 -11.63 -8.27 -2.05
C PHE A 153 -11.86 -9.61 -1.33
N ARG A 154 -13.03 -9.79 -0.72
CA ARG A 154 -13.39 -11.06 -0.07
C ARG A 154 -13.48 -12.20 -1.09
N GLU A 155 -14.15 -11.98 -2.21
CA GLU A 155 -14.23 -12.95 -3.30
C GLU A 155 -12.84 -13.33 -3.83
N TYR A 156 -11.96 -12.35 -4.03
CA TYR A 156 -10.56 -12.59 -4.42
C TYR A 156 -9.85 -13.51 -3.43
N VAL A 157 -9.90 -13.22 -2.13
CA VAL A 157 -9.25 -14.01 -1.09
C VAL A 157 -9.76 -15.47 -1.11
N ILE A 158 -11.08 -15.65 -1.18
CA ILE A 158 -11.71 -16.98 -1.18
C ILE A 158 -11.37 -17.77 -2.44
N LYS A 159 -11.52 -17.16 -3.63
CA LYS A 159 -11.29 -17.83 -4.91
C LYS A 159 -9.82 -18.18 -5.14
N THR A 160 -8.92 -17.31 -4.77
CA THR A 160 -7.49 -17.48 -5.08
C THR A 160 -6.70 -18.16 -3.97
N ASN A 161 -7.25 -18.23 -2.78
CA ASN A 161 -6.56 -18.65 -1.55
C ASN A 161 -5.26 -17.84 -1.33
N ARG A 162 -5.24 -16.57 -1.76
CA ARG A 162 -4.08 -15.67 -1.63
C ARG A 162 -4.28 -14.69 -0.49
N ARG A 163 -3.17 -14.34 0.14
CA ARG A 163 -3.16 -13.35 1.21
C ARG A 163 -3.46 -11.96 0.68
N LEU A 164 -4.38 -11.26 1.36
CA LEU A 164 -4.64 -9.83 1.19
C LEU A 164 -3.96 -9.07 2.32
N MET A 165 -3.19 -8.03 1.98
CA MET A 165 -2.66 -7.08 2.95
C MET A 165 -3.68 -5.96 3.15
N ILE A 166 -3.97 -5.63 4.40
CA ILE A 166 -4.84 -4.52 4.79
C ILE A 166 -3.93 -3.41 5.31
N GLU A 167 -3.78 -2.34 4.55
CA GLU A 167 -3.01 -1.18 4.96
C GLU A 167 -3.91 -0.27 5.80
N TYR A 168 -3.49 0.02 7.03
CA TYR A 168 -4.24 0.84 7.98
C TYR A 168 -3.33 1.87 8.63
N LEU A 169 -3.50 3.13 8.24
CA LEU A 169 -2.76 4.26 8.79
C LEU A 169 -3.36 4.68 10.11
N LEU A 170 -2.56 4.66 11.17
CA LEU A 170 -2.98 5.12 12.51
C LEU A 170 -2.79 6.63 12.64
N LEU A 171 -3.87 7.33 12.91
CA LEU A 171 -3.94 8.78 13.12
C LEU A 171 -4.47 9.05 14.53
N ASP A 172 -3.68 9.80 15.31
CA ASP A 172 -3.98 10.10 16.71
C ASP A 172 -5.37 10.72 16.89
N HIS A 173 -6.16 10.15 17.80
CA HIS A 173 -7.54 10.53 18.11
C HIS A 173 -8.56 10.50 16.95
N ILE A 174 -8.21 9.88 15.82
CA ILE A 174 -9.10 9.78 14.65
C ILE A 174 -9.54 8.34 14.42
N ASN A 175 -8.58 7.41 14.32
CA ASN A 175 -8.87 6.02 13.97
C ASN A 175 -7.99 5.03 14.74
N ASP A 176 -7.36 5.44 15.84
CA ASP A 176 -6.35 4.66 16.57
C ASP A 176 -6.82 4.13 17.95
N GLN A 177 -8.07 4.44 18.36
CA GLN A 177 -8.60 3.98 19.65
C GLN A 177 -9.08 2.52 19.58
N LEU A 178 -9.37 1.91 20.74
CA LEU A 178 -9.80 0.50 20.82
C LEU A 178 -11.15 0.28 20.13
N GLU A 179 -12.02 1.27 20.11
CA GLU A 179 -13.29 1.24 19.38
C GLU A 179 -13.07 1.01 17.90
N GLN A 180 -12.10 1.72 17.28
CA GLN A 180 -11.78 1.56 15.87
C GLN A 180 -11.06 0.23 15.60
N ALA A 181 -10.29 -0.30 16.58
CA ALA A 181 -9.74 -1.65 16.47
C ALA A 181 -10.85 -2.71 16.45
N GLU A 182 -11.90 -2.52 17.26
CA GLU A 182 -13.08 -3.40 17.27
C GLU A 182 -13.87 -3.29 15.97
N GLU A 183 -14.12 -2.09 15.49
CA GLU A 183 -14.78 -1.83 14.21
C GLU A 183 -14.02 -2.50 13.04
N LEU A 184 -12.68 -2.38 13.01
CA LEU A 184 -11.83 -3.04 12.02
C LEU A 184 -11.94 -4.56 12.11
N ALA A 185 -11.89 -5.12 13.33
CA ALA A 185 -12.02 -6.56 13.53
C ALA A 185 -13.39 -7.08 13.07
N ASN A 186 -14.46 -6.33 13.37
CA ASN A 186 -15.83 -6.67 12.95
C ASN A 186 -16.00 -6.51 11.43
N PHE A 187 -15.44 -5.47 10.85
CA PHE A 187 -15.45 -5.27 9.39
C PHE A 187 -14.77 -6.43 8.63
N LEU A 188 -13.69 -6.98 9.19
CA LEU A 188 -12.93 -8.06 8.56
C LEU A 188 -13.39 -9.47 8.99
N ALA A 189 -14.42 -9.60 9.82
CA ALA A 189 -14.80 -10.87 10.46
C ALA A 189 -15.21 -11.98 9.47
N ASP A 190 -15.73 -11.63 8.31
CA ASP A 190 -16.19 -12.56 7.26
C ASP A 190 -15.08 -12.95 6.24
N PHE A 191 -13.86 -12.44 6.42
CA PHE A 191 -12.70 -12.90 5.68
C PHE A 191 -12.00 -14.07 6.36
N PRO A 192 -11.38 -15.00 5.61
CA PRO A 192 -10.48 -16.00 6.20
C PRO A 192 -9.28 -15.32 6.87
N LYS A 193 -9.24 -15.29 8.20
CA LYS A 193 -8.22 -14.54 8.97
C LYS A 193 -6.79 -14.96 8.67
N ASN A 194 -6.55 -16.25 8.38
CA ASN A 194 -5.24 -16.77 8.00
C ASN A 194 -4.73 -16.22 6.65
N LEU A 195 -5.63 -15.69 5.83
CA LEU A 195 -5.32 -15.06 4.55
C LEU A 195 -5.32 -13.52 4.63
N LEU A 196 -5.43 -12.95 5.81
CA LEU A 196 -5.27 -11.52 6.04
C LEU A 196 -3.93 -11.22 6.71
N LEU A 197 -3.34 -10.10 6.34
CA LEU A 197 -2.23 -9.47 7.04
C LEU A 197 -2.55 -8.00 7.22
N ILE A 198 -2.76 -7.57 8.46
CA ILE A 198 -3.00 -6.16 8.77
C ILE A 198 -1.64 -5.47 8.94
N ASN A 199 -1.34 -4.52 8.07
CA ASN A 199 -0.17 -3.66 8.16
C ASN A 199 -0.59 -2.33 8.79
N LEU A 200 -0.17 -2.10 10.01
CA LEU A 200 -0.35 -0.80 10.65
C LEU A 200 0.78 0.14 10.23
N LEU A 201 0.38 1.27 9.69
CA LEU A 201 1.29 2.32 9.24
C LEU A 201 1.31 3.44 10.28
N ASN A 202 2.50 3.94 10.59
CA ASN A 202 2.62 5.18 11.34
C ASN A 202 2.40 6.36 10.41
N TYR A 203 1.68 7.38 10.88
CA TYR A 203 1.62 8.63 10.15
C TYR A 203 2.98 9.33 10.17
N ASN A 204 3.43 9.76 9.02
CA ASN A 204 4.62 10.57 8.87
C ASN A 204 4.17 12.02 8.64
N PRO A 205 4.50 12.98 9.54
CA PRO A 205 4.07 14.35 9.41
C PRO A 205 4.45 14.96 8.05
N GLY A 206 3.54 15.67 7.43
CA GLY A 206 3.74 16.29 6.13
C GLY A 206 2.59 17.24 5.78
N VAL A 207 1.38 16.74 5.65
CA VAL A 207 0.21 17.54 5.28
C VAL A 207 -0.94 17.34 6.25
N GLY A 208 -1.78 18.37 6.38
CA GLY A 208 -2.92 18.36 7.29
C GLY A 208 -2.53 18.50 8.76
N ASN A 209 -3.54 18.57 9.62
CA ASN A 209 -3.37 18.66 11.07
C ASN A 209 -3.45 17.26 11.71
N PHE A 210 -2.79 16.27 11.13
CA PHE A 210 -2.75 14.93 11.67
C PHE A 210 -1.50 14.73 12.53
N HIS A 211 -1.63 13.86 13.53
CA HIS A 211 -0.55 13.48 14.41
C HIS A 211 -0.36 11.94 14.41
N PRO A 212 0.88 11.46 14.60
CA PRO A 212 1.12 10.04 14.74
C PRO A 212 0.53 9.50 16.04
N SER A 213 -0.06 8.34 15.99
CA SER A 213 -0.54 7.61 17.17
C SER A 213 0.59 7.34 18.16
N SER A 214 0.32 7.46 19.47
CA SER A 214 1.29 7.13 20.50
C SER A 214 1.69 5.66 20.46
N SER A 215 2.91 5.33 20.91
CA SER A 215 3.36 3.93 20.98
C SER A 215 2.43 3.09 21.87
N ARG A 216 1.95 3.64 22.98
CA ARG A 216 1.02 2.97 23.89
C ARG A 216 -0.32 2.66 23.23
N THR A 217 -0.89 3.62 22.52
CA THR A 217 -2.17 3.44 21.79
C THR A 217 -2.02 2.40 20.69
N ARG A 218 -0.95 2.50 19.91
CA ARG A 218 -0.64 1.54 18.84
C ARG A 218 -0.45 0.11 19.37
N GLU A 219 0.28 -0.07 20.48
CA GLU A 219 0.45 -1.38 21.10
C GLU A 219 -0.88 -1.96 21.60
N ALA A 220 -1.75 -1.14 22.18
CA ALA A 220 -3.07 -1.58 22.60
C ALA A 220 -3.93 -2.02 21.41
N PHE A 221 -3.89 -1.26 20.32
CA PHE A 221 -4.56 -1.57 19.05
C PHE A 221 -4.08 -2.90 18.46
N ILE A 222 -2.75 -3.12 18.43
CA ILE A 222 -2.13 -4.37 17.97
C ILE A 222 -2.60 -5.54 18.81
N LYS A 223 -2.43 -5.47 20.14
CA LYS A 223 -2.81 -6.53 21.06
C LYS A 223 -4.28 -6.90 20.94
N PHE A 224 -5.16 -5.92 20.73
CA PHE A 224 -6.59 -6.17 20.54
C PHE A 224 -6.84 -7.01 19.27
N LEU A 225 -6.25 -6.62 18.13
CA LEU A 225 -6.42 -7.34 16.87
C LEU A 225 -5.81 -8.75 16.92
N GLU A 226 -4.63 -8.90 17.53
CA GLU A 226 -3.99 -10.20 17.72
C GLU A 226 -4.84 -11.13 18.60
N LYS A 227 -5.42 -10.61 19.69
CA LYS A 227 -6.37 -11.35 20.54
C LYS A 227 -7.63 -11.80 19.78
N ARG A 228 -8.04 -11.04 18.75
CA ARG A 228 -9.13 -11.41 17.84
C ARG A 228 -8.67 -12.39 16.74
N GLY A 229 -7.40 -12.82 16.74
CA GLY A 229 -6.83 -13.83 15.83
C GLY A 229 -6.34 -13.28 14.48
N TYR A 230 -6.13 -11.97 14.36
CA TYR A 230 -5.53 -11.38 13.18
C TYR A 230 -4.01 -11.37 13.27
N LYS A 231 -3.35 -11.58 12.13
CA LYS A 231 -1.91 -11.33 12.03
C LYS A 231 -1.68 -9.85 11.76
N VAL A 232 -0.93 -9.20 12.65
CA VAL A 232 -0.64 -7.76 12.56
C VAL A 232 0.86 -7.55 12.38
N THR A 233 1.23 -6.58 11.59
CA THR A 233 2.61 -6.09 11.46
C THR A 233 2.60 -4.57 11.52
N THR A 234 3.66 -4.00 12.10
CA THR A 234 3.89 -2.55 12.04
C THR A 234 4.95 -2.28 11.00
N ARG A 235 4.65 -1.40 10.06
CA ARG A 235 5.61 -0.98 9.06
C ARG A 235 6.54 0.08 9.65
N LEU A 236 7.84 -0.15 9.53
CA LEU A 236 8.84 0.85 9.90
C LEU A 236 8.75 2.05 8.97
N SER A 237 8.72 3.25 9.54
CA SER A 237 8.83 4.49 8.77
C SER A 237 10.31 4.78 8.52
N LEU A 238 10.78 4.47 7.32
CA LEU A 238 12.13 4.75 6.87
C LEU A 238 12.14 6.00 5.99
N GLY A 239 13.18 6.83 6.09
CA GLY A 239 13.36 8.01 5.24
C GLY A 239 12.52 9.23 5.64
N GLN A 240 12.08 9.34 6.89
CA GLN A 240 11.38 10.53 7.40
C GLN A 240 12.25 11.79 7.36
N ASP A 241 13.52 11.64 7.63
CA ASP A 241 14.57 12.68 7.65
C ASP A 241 14.81 13.32 6.27
N ILE A 242 14.52 12.57 5.20
CA ILE A 242 14.65 13.02 3.81
C ILE A 242 13.31 13.22 3.12
N LEU A 243 12.21 13.27 3.85
CA LEU A 243 10.84 13.32 3.33
C LEU A 243 10.51 12.22 2.32
N GLY A 244 11.14 11.07 2.46
CA GLY A 244 11.01 9.90 1.60
C GLY A 244 10.08 8.82 2.14
N ALA A 245 9.49 8.99 3.32
CA ALA A 245 8.62 8.01 3.95
C ALA A 245 7.21 7.99 3.31
N CYS A 246 6.44 6.94 3.64
CA CYS A 246 5.05 6.81 3.14
C CYS A 246 4.21 8.06 3.46
N GLY A 247 3.53 8.58 2.45
CA GLY A 247 2.70 9.79 2.55
C GLY A 247 3.46 11.10 2.43
N GLN A 248 4.80 11.11 2.44
CA GLN A 248 5.62 12.32 2.39
C GLN A 248 6.14 12.66 0.98
N LEU A 249 6.10 11.71 0.03
CA LEU A 249 6.62 11.96 -1.30
C LEU A 249 5.88 13.09 -1.99
N GLY A 250 6.64 14.08 -2.46
CA GLY A 250 6.16 15.28 -3.14
C GLY A 250 7.04 15.64 -4.33
N ILE A 251 6.60 16.64 -5.08
CA ILE A 251 7.27 17.21 -6.25
C ILE A 251 7.93 18.53 -5.80
#